data_3dab3abfba8127c9bbae589af86484cd
#
_entry.id   3dab3abfba8127c9bbae589af86484cd
#
_cell.length_a   1.000
_cell.length_b   1.000
_cell.length_c   1.000
_cell.angle_alpha   90.00
_cell.angle_beta   90.00
_cell.angle_gamma   90.00
#
_symmetry.space_group_name_H-M   'P 1'
#
loop_
_entity.id
_entity.type
_entity.pdbx_description
1 polymer ?
#
loop_
_entity_poly.entity_id
_entity_poly.type
_entity_poly.pdbx_seq_one_letter_code
_entity_poly.pdbx_strand_id
1 'polypeptide(L)'
;LCLMAARQKSKGSNLLRRLEEIYEEFGYTESITTAIVYKKEKDRERMSAIMTSLFEGQLRKAPEWKPLIKKEFCFRQQNMYMADLQGGNRLIIRPSGTELKLKIYIFAGGSTRDEAIDTASELCGLARRTLEEKNE
;
A
#
# COMPACT_ATOMS: atom_id res chain seq x y z
N LEU A 1 -0.76 25.38 4.18
CA LEU A 1 -1.88 24.96 5.02
C LEU A 1 -2.62 26.16 5.62
N CYS A 2 -1.92 27.13 6.27
CA CYS A 2 -2.55 28.31 6.88
C CYS A 2 -3.36 29.14 5.87
N LEU A 3 -2.84 29.36 4.66
CA LEU A 3 -3.55 30.11 3.61
C LEU A 3 -4.84 29.38 3.15
N MET A 4 -4.80 28.06 3.05
CA MET A 4 -5.99 27.25 2.75
C MET A 4 -7.04 27.35 3.87
N ALA A 5 -6.60 27.28 5.13
CA ALA A 5 -7.48 27.42 6.28
C ALA A 5 -8.16 28.80 6.31
N ALA A 6 -7.38 29.88 6.10
CA ALA A 6 -7.90 31.25 6.04
C ALA A 6 -8.93 31.40 4.90
N ARG A 7 -8.66 30.83 3.72
CA ARG A 7 -9.59 30.85 2.58
C ARG A 7 -10.88 30.09 2.86
N GLN A 8 -10.82 28.93 3.54
CA GLN A 8 -12.04 28.21 3.92
C GLN A 8 -12.83 28.98 4.99
N LYS A 9 -12.13 29.57 5.98
CA LYS A 9 -12.76 30.37 7.02
C LYS A 9 -13.48 31.59 6.44
N SER A 10 -12.90 32.27 5.45
CA SER A 10 -13.55 33.41 4.76
C SER A 10 -14.82 33.02 3.99
N LYS A 11 -14.97 31.75 3.65
CA LYS A 11 -16.15 31.14 3.01
C LYS A 11 -17.16 30.54 3.99
N GLY A 12 -16.98 30.75 5.31
CA GLY A 12 -17.82 30.14 6.35
C GLY A 12 -17.65 28.63 6.50
N SER A 13 -16.50 28.09 6.06
CA SER A 13 -16.17 26.68 6.11
C SER A 13 -14.86 26.44 6.88
N ASN A 14 -14.40 25.20 6.96
CA ASN A 14 -13.13 24.81 7.55
C ASN A 14 -12.46 23.71 6.73
N LEU A 15 -11.23 23.35 7.08
CA LEU A 15 -10.47 22.32 6.34
C LEU A 15 -11.09 20.92 6.43
N LEU A 16 -11.70 20.56 7.56
CA LEU A 16 -12.36 19.26 7.71
C LEU A 16 -13.57 19.15 6.78
N ARG A 17 -14.41 20.18 6.75
CA ARG A 17 -15.55 20.20 5.83
C ARG A 17 -15.10 20.16 4.37
N ARG A 18 -14.02 20.88 4.02
CA ARG A 18 -13.46 20.80 2.67
C ARG A 18 -12.93 19.40 2.34
N LEU A 19 -12.34 18.72 3.29
CA LEU A 19 -11.89 17.34 3.13
C LEU A 19 -13.06 16.36 2.89
N GLU A 20 -14.14 16.50 3.66
CA GLU A 20 -15.37 15.71 3.46
C GLU A 20 -15.96 15.93 2.05
N GLU A 21 -16.07 17.20 1.61
CA GLU A 21 -16.52 17.53 0.24
C GLU A 21 -15.66 16.83 -0.84
N ILE A 22 -14.34 16.76 -0.64
CA ILE A 22 -13.42 16.05 -1.54
C ILE A 22 -13.72 14.54 -1.53
N TYR A 23 -13.93 13.96 -0.36
CA TYR A 23 -14.27 12.54 -0.25
C TYR A 23 -15.64 12.22 -0.87
N GLU A 24 -16.63 13.10 -0.70
CA GLU A 24 -17.94 12.96 -1.33
C GLU A 24 -17.85 13.02 -2.87
N GLU A 25 -16.98 13.88 -3.40
CA GLU A 25 -16.78 14.07 -4.84
C GLU A 25 -15.93 12.96 -5.49
N PHE A 26 -14.84 12.52 -4.83
CA PHE A 26 -13.83 11.63 -5.41
C PHE A 26 -13.78 10.22 -4.80
N GLY A 27 -14.56 9.96 -3.76
CA GLY A 27 -14.51 8.74 -2.96
C GLY A 27 -13.50 8.83 -1.83
N TYR A 28 -13.62 7.88 -0.90
CA TYR A 28 -12.73 7.75 0.25
C TYR A 28 -11.47 6.96 -0.13
N THR A 29 -10.34 7.34 0.43
CA THR A 29 -9.07 6.63 0.27
C THR A 29 -8.46 6.41 1.64
N GLU A 30 -8.09 5.17 1.92
CA GLU A 30 -7.36 4.78 3.13
C GLU A 30 -5.97 4.28 2.75
N SER A 31 -4.99 4.58 3.61
CA SER A 31 -3.62 4.10 3.43
C SER A 31 -3.12 3.39 4.67
N ILE A 32 -2.63 2.17 4.51
CA ILE A 32 -1.99 1.40 5.58
C ILE A 32 -0.52 1.21 5.24
N THR A 33 0.34 1.53 6.19
CA THR A 33 1.77 1.21 6.13
C THR A 33 2.10 0.21 7.22
N THR A 34 2.67 -0.92 6.82
CA THR A 34 3.16 -1.95 7.74
C THR A 34 4.54 -2.43 7.32
N ALA A 35 5.17 -3.26 8.15
CA ALA A 35 6.46 -3.84 7.82
C ALA A 35 6.62 -5.25 8.40
N ILE A 36 7.37 -6.09 7.70
CA ILE A 36 7.92 -7.34 8.21
C ILE A 36 9.32 -7.03 8.70
N VAL A 37 9.54 -7.20 10.00
CA VAL A 37 10.83 -6.91 10.66
C VAL A 37 11.63 -8.20 10.77
N TYR A 38 12.86 -8.15 10.33
CA TYR A 38 13.83 -9.23 10.41
C TYR A 38 14.83 -8.96 11.54
N LYS A 39 15.28 -9.99 12.22
CA LYS A 39 16.14 -9.83 13.42
C LYS A 39 17.59 -10.23 13.19
N LYS A 40 17.86 -10.98 12.12
CA LYS A 40 19.18 -11.57 11.86
C LYS A 40 19.73 -11.09 10.54
N GLU A 41 21.02 -10.83 10.48
CA GLU A 41 21.67 -10.36 9.25
C GLU A 41 21.49 -11.34 8.07
N LYS A 42 21.44 -12.65 8.35
CA LYS A 42 21.11 -13.68 7.33
C LYS A 42 19.74 -13.49 6.67
N ASP A 43 18.84 -12.76 7.29
CA ASP A 43 17.52 -12.49 6.74
C ASP A 43 17.57 -11.44 5.60
N ARG A 44 18.71 -10.77 5.40
CA ARG A 44 18.95 -9.89 4.26
C ARG A 44 18.85 -10.63 2.93
N GLU A 45 19.39 -11.85 2.89
CA GLU A 45 19.28 -12.71 1.70
C GLU A 45 17.84 -13.11 1.42
N ARG A 46 17.05 -13.36 2.47
CA ARG A 46 15.61 -13.63 2.35
C ARG A 46 14.85 -12.44 1.78
N MET A 47 15.11 -11.23 2.29
CA MET A 47 14.51 -10.01 1.73
C MET A 47 14.85 -9.85 0.25
N SER A 48 16.10 -10.09 -0.13
CA SER A 48 16.54 -10.04 -1.52
C SER A 48 15.83 -11.09 -2.38
N ALA A 49 15.69 -12.31 -1.89
CA ALA A 49 14.96 -13.39 -2.58
C ALA A 49 13.47 -13.05 -2.78
N ILE A 50 12.82 -12.46 -1.77
CA ILE A 50 11.44 -11.99 -1.89
C ILE A 50 11.33 -10.93 -2.98
N MET A 51 12.20 -9.91 -2.98
CA MET A 51 12.15 -8.86 -4.00
C MET A 51 12.41 -9.42 -5.41
N THR A 52 13.36 -10.34 -5.56
CA THR A 52 13.60 -11.04 -6.82
C THR A 52 12.35 -11.79 -7.29
N SER A 53 11.71 -12.55 -6.41
CA SER A 53 10.47 -13.26 -6.69
C SER A 53 9.34 -12.31 -7.14
N LEU A 54 9.20 -11.15 -6.51
CA LEU A 54 8.24 -10.13 -6.92
C LEU A 54 8.56 -9.58 -8.32
N PHE A 55 9.83 -9.28 -8.60
CA PHE A 55 10.28 -8.79 -9.91
C PHE A 55 10.14 -9.82 -11.04
N GLU A 56 10.05 -11.10 -10.70
CA GLU A 56 9.77 -12.20 -11.63
C GLU A 56 8.28 -12.48 -11.81
N GLY A 57 7.41 -11.65 -11.23
CA GLY A 57 5.97 -11.76 -11.35
C GLY A 57 5.35 -12.95 -10.60
N GLN A 58 6.04 -13.46 -9.58
CA GLN A 58 5.51 -14.60 -8.81
C GLN A 58 4.28 -14.24 -7.98
N LEU A 59 4.11 -12.96 -7.61
CA LEU A 59 2.91 -12.53 -6.90
C LEU A 59 1.66 -12.71 -7.78
N ARG A 60 1.74 -12.31 -9.04
CA ARG A 60 0.63 -12.46 -10.00
C ARG A 60 0.25 -13.92 -10.29
N LYS A 61 1.14 -14.86 -10.03
CA LYS A 61 0.87 -16.30 -10.19
C LYS A 61 0.16 -16.91 -8.99
N ALA A 62 0.23 -16.26 -7.83
CA ALA A 62 -0.46 -16.71 -6.63
C ALA A 62 -1.98 -16.63 -6.81
N PRO A 63 -2.74 -17.68 -6.46
CA PRO A 63 -4.19 -17.76 -6.72
C PRO A 63 -4.97 -16.57 -6.14
N GLU A 64 -4.60 -16.11 -4.95
CA GLU A 64 -5.26 -15.01 -4.24
C GLU A 64 -5.00 -13.65 -4.90
N TRP A 65 -3.81 -13.48 -5.51
CA TRP A 65 -3.39 -12.21 -6.11
C TRP A 65 -3.74 -12.10 -7.59
N LYS A 66 -3.82 -13.23 -8.28
CA LYS A 66 -4.10 -13.29 -9.73
C LYS A 66 -5.35 -12.50 -10.14
N PRO A 67 -6.50 -12.61 -9.46
CA PRO A 67 -7.70 -11.84 -9.81
C PRO A 67 -7.60 -10.36 -9.39
N LEU A 68 -6.72 -10.02 -8.44
CA LEU A 68 -6.60 -8.68 -7.89
C LEU A 68 -5.66 -7.78 -8.69
N ILE A 69 -4.58 -8.33 -9.24
CA ILE A 69 -3.53 -7.55 -9.91
C ILE A 69 -3.96 -7.17 -11.33
N LYS A 70 -4.09 -5.87 -11.60
CA LYS A 70 -4.30 -5.30 -12.94
C LYS A 70 -2.99 -5.13 -13.68
N LYS A 71 -2.01 -4.50 -13.03
CA LYS A 71 -0.72 -4.14 -13.61
C LYS A 71 0.38 -4.16 -12.57
N GLU A 72 1.56 -4.57 -12.96
CA GLU A 72 2.76 -4.61 -12.11
C GLU A 72 3.83 -3.67 -12.65
N PHE A 73 4.60 -3.09 -11.74
CA PHE A 73 5.73 -2.21 -12.03
C PHE A 73 6.92 -2.62 -11.16
N CYS A 74 8.04 -2.87 -11.80
CA CYS A 74 9.28 -3.31 -11.16
C CYS A 74 10.34 -2.23 -11.27
N PHE A 75 10.50 -1.43 -10.24
CA PHE A 75 11.53 -0.38 -10.18
C PHE A 75 12.81 -0.96 -9.57
N ARG A 76 13.57 -1.70 -10.37
CA ARG A 76 14.75 -2.46 -9.91
C ARG A 76 15.84 -1.57 -9.30
N GLN A 77 16.06 -0.38 -9.88
CA GLN A 77 17.07 0.58 -9.37
C GLN A 77 16.71 1.12 -7.98
N GLN A 78 15.43 1.30 -7.70
CA GLN A 78 14.91 1.75 -6.41
C GLN A 78 14.59 0.58 -5.46
N ASN A 79 14.82 -0.65 -5.92
CA ASN A 79 14.43 -1.88 -5.21
C ASN A 79 12.99 -1.83 -4.71
N MET A 80 12.06 -1.48 -5.60
CA MET A 80 10.65 -1.28 -5.29
C MET A 80 9.76 -2.04 -6.28
N TYR A 81 8.80 -2.77 -5.72
CA TYR A 81 7.71 -3.40 -6.46
C TYR A 81 6.42 -2.63 -6.21
N MET A 82 5.64 -2.44 -7.25
CA MET A 82 4.32 -1.82 -7.17
C MET A 82 3.33 -2.60 -8.02
N ALA A 83 2.13 -2.76 -7.51
CA ALA A 83 1.01 -3.35 -8.26
C ALA A 83 -0.23 -2.47 -8.16
N ASP A 84 -0.79 -2.12 -9.30
CA ASP A 84 -2.16 -1.60 -9.38
C ASP A 84 -3.13 -2.77 -9.29
N LEU A 85 -4.08 -2.65 -8.39
CA LEU A 85 -5.07 -3.67 -8.08
C LEU A 85 -6.45 -3.28 -8.62
N GLN A 86 -7.37 -4.23 -8.62
CA GLN A 86 -8.78 -3.97 -8.94
C GLN A 86 -9.37 -2.95 -7.95
N GLY A 87 -10.41 -2.23 -8.37
CA GLY A 87 -11.06 -1.20 -7.56
C GLY A 87 -10.24 0.07 -7.36
N GLY A 88 -9.17 0.29 -8.15
CA GLY A 88 -8.30 1.47 -8.00
C GLY A 88 -7.32 1.38 -6.82
N ASN A 89 -7.21 0.22 -6.21
CA ASN A 89 -6.31 -0.04 -5.09
C ASN A 89 -4.86 -0.19 -5.56
N ARG A 90 -3.91 -0.06 -4.64
CA ARG A 90 -2.47 -0.16 -4.94
C ARG A 90 -1.70 -0.80 -3.80
N LEU A 91 -0.77 -1.67 -4.17
CA LEU A 91 0.22 -2.27 -3.28
C LEU A 91 1.61 -1.78 -3.67
N ILE A 92 2.41 -1.39 -2.67
CA ILE A 92 3.85 -1.10 -2.86
C ILE A 92 4.63 -1.90 -1.83
N ILE A 93 5.70 -2.55 -2.27
CA ILE A 93 6.61 -3.31 -1.42
C ILE A 93 8.04 -2.84 -1.68
N ARG A 94 8.78 -2.51 -0.62
CA ARG A 94 10.18 -2.12 -0.71
C ARG A 94 10.95 -2.40 0.58
N PRO A 95 12.23 -2.79 0.49
CA PRO A 95 13.10 -2.84 1.66
C PRO A 95 13.32 -1.46 2.28
N SER A 96 13.54 -1.40 3.58
CA SER A 96 14.04 -0.20 4.23
C SER A 96 15.52 -0.02 3.90
N GLY A 97 15.94 1.23 3.68
CA GLY A 97 17.36 1.54 3.42
C GLY A 97 18.24 1.50 4.68
N THR A 98 17.65 1.66 5.86
CA THR A 98 18.38 1.83 7.13
C THR A 98 18.14 0.71 8.13
N GLU A 99 17.09 -0.07 7.95
CA GLU A 99 16.69 -1.10 8.89
C GLU A 99 16.39 -2.41 8.15
N LEU A 100 16.59 -3.52 8.84
CA LEU A 100 16.33 -4.85 8.30
C LEU A 100 14.82 -5.14 8.33
N LYS A 101 14.08 -4.48 7.44
CA LYS A 101 12.63 -4.64 7.31
C LYS A 101 12.14 -4.44 5.88
N LEU A 102 11.10 -5.17 5.54
CA LEU A 102 10.36 -5.04 4.29
C LEU A 102 9.10 -4.22 4.55
N LYS A 103 9.01 -3.04 3.96
CA LYS A 103 7.87 -2.13 4.10
C LYS A 103 6.80 -2.47 3.07
N ILE A 104 5.56 -2.45 3.51
CA ILE A 104 4.37 -2.70 2.70
C ILE A 104 3.46 -1.49 2.84
N TYR A 105 3.06 -0.92 1.71
CA TYR A 105 2.12 0.19 1.64
C TYR A 105 0.90 -0.26 0.86
N ILE A 106 -0.27 -0.06 1.42
CA ILE A 106 -1.56 -0.32 0.79
C ILE A 106 -2.29 1.01 0.65
N PHE A 107 -2.83 1.26 -0.52
CA PHE A 107 -3.78 2.34 -0.78
C PHE A 107 -5.06 1.71 -1.28
N ALA A 108 -6.15 1.96 -0.60
CA ALA A 108 -7.45 1.39 -0.96
C ALA A 108 -8.52 2.48 -1.02
N GLY A 109 -9.37 2.40 -2.03
CA GLY A 109 -10.51 3.27 -2.21
C GLY A 109 -11.81 2.60 -1.76
N GLY A 110 -12.83 3.42 -1.49
CA GLY A 110 -14.18 2.96 -1.19
C GLY A 110 -15.21 4.07 -1.39
N SER A 111 -16.46 3.68 -1.54
CA SER A 111 -17.59 4.62 -1.60
C SER A 111 -17.89 5.24 -0.23
N THR A 112 -17.49 4.55 0.83
CA THR A 112 -17.54 5.00 2.21
C THR A 112 -16.17 4.87 2.86
N ARG A 113 -15.98 5.56 3.98
CA ARG A 113 -14.76 5.45 4.78
C ARG A 113 -14.56 4.03 5.31
N ASP A 114 -15.61 3.40 5.82
CA ASP A 114 -15.54 2.04 6.38
C ASP A 114 -15.16 1.03 5.29
N GLU A 115 -15.74 1.14 4.10
CA GLU A 115 -15.36 0.30 2.96
C GLU A 115 -13.87 0.46 2.58
N ALA A 116 -13.35 1.68 2.56
CA ALA A 116 -11.94 1.92 2.28
C ALA A 116 -11.03 1.31 3.36
N ILE A 117 -11.40 1.44 4.65
CA ILE A 117 -10.67 0.85 5.77
C ILE A 117 -10.67 -0.67 5.71
N ASP A 118 -11.84 -1.29 5.48
CA ASP A 118 -11.98 -2.74 5.39
C ASP A 118 -11.16 -3.30 4.23
N THR A 119 -11.28 -2.70 3.05
CA THR A 119 -10.49 -3.09 1.88
C THR A 119 -8.99 -2.96 2.13
N ALA A 120 -8.54 -1.86 2.72
CA ALA A 120 -7.12 -1.66 3.05
C ALA A 120 -6.62 -2.71 4.06
N SER A 121 -7.43 -3.04 5.06
CA SER A 121 -7.10 -4.02 6.09
C SER A 121 -7.01 -5.44 5.52
N GLU A 122 -7.94 -5.83 4.67
CA GLU A 122 -7.94 -7.13 3.99
C GLU A 122 -6.71 -7.30 3.09
N LEU A 123 -6.42 -6.30 2.25
CA LEU A 123 -5.24 -6.30 1.37
C LEU A 123 -3.93 -6.33 2.18
N CYS A 124 -3.87 -5.60 3.28
CA CYS A 124 -2.71 -5.60 4.18
C CYS A 124 -2.49 -6.99 4.81
N GLY A 125 -3.55 -7.61 5.31
CA GLY A 125 -3.51 -8.97 5.86
C GLY A 125 -3.08 -10.01 4.82
N LEU A 126 -3.62 -9.92 3.60
CA LEU A 126 -3.23 -10.80 2.51
C LEU A 126 -1.75 -10.62 2.12
N ALA A 127 -1.28 -9.38 1.98
CA ALA A 127 0.11 -9.10 1.64
C ALA A 127 1.08 -9.63 2.70
N ARG A 128 0.77 -9.43 3.99
CA ARG A 128 1.59 -9.96 5.08
C ARG A 128 1.67 -11.48 5.04
N ARG A 129 0.55 -12.18 4.96
CA ARG A 129 0.54 -13.67 4.90
C ARG A 129 1.37 -14.17 3.74
N THR A 130 1.14 -13.65 2.53
CA THR A 130 1.86 -14.08 1.33
C THR A 130 3.37 -13.89 1.43
N LEU A 131 3.83 -12.80 2.07
CA LEU A 131 5.25 -12.52 2.21
C LEU A 131 5.88 -13.25 3.41
N GLU A 132 5.11 -13.52 4.46
CA GLU A 132 5.55 -14.28 5.63
C GLU A 132 5.66 -15.78 5.32
N GLU A 133 4.73 -16.36 4.57
CA GLU A 133 4.79 -17.76 4.11
C GLU A 133 6.00 -18.05 3.20
N LYS A 134 6.42 -17.08 2.40
CA LYS A 134 7.66 -17.16 1.62
C LYS A 134 8.94 -17.10 2.48
N ASN A 135 8.80 -16.84 3.78
CA ASN A 135 9.91 -16.80 4.74
C ASN A 135 10.18 -18.16 5.43
N GLU A 136 9.32 -19.15 5.26
CA GLU A 136 9.53 -20.52 5.74
C GLU A 136 10.24 -21.38 4.68
#